data_eabfc6fde1580aa9df02aa97c8de5284
#
_entry.id   eabfc6fde1580aa9df02aa97c8de5284
#
_cell.length_a   1.000
_cell.length_b   1.000
_cell.length_c   1.000
_cell.angle_alpha   90.00
_cell.angle_beta   90.00
_cell.angle_gamma   90.00
#
_symmetry.space_group_name_H-M   'P 1'
#
loop_
_entity.id
_entity.type
_entity.pdbx_description
1 polymer ?
#
loop_
_entity_poly.entity_id
_entity_poly.type
_entity_poly.pdbx_seq_one_letter_code
_entity_poly.pdbx_strand_id
1 'polypeptide(L)'
;EGKLAPGHVLDRDEQAVVMLMDLDRFKEVNDTLGHHAGDAVLNDFAQRLTNLLGPNDVLARLAGDEFALLTFRNLEATHLLAAKLVDEARQPFDIDGLEVVVTMSIGVAPVSGVVHDASTLLRQADIAMYTAKNRHSGYEIYSQDIDRRTPARLSMLGDLRNALEQLDLQVFLQPKLDLA
;
A
#
# COMPACT_ATOMS: atom_id res chain seq x y z
N GLU A 1 3.19 -23.18 2.53
CA GLU A 1 1.93 -23.45 3.28
C GLU A 1 2.15 -23.04 4.73
N GLY A 2 1.91 -21.76 5.04
CA GLY A 2 1.92 -21.22 6.40
C GLY A 2 0.67 -21.69 7.15
N LYS A 3 0.81 -22.68 8.02
CA LYS A 3 -0.25 -23.07 8.95
C LYS A 3 -0.31 -22.02 10.05
N LEU A 4 -1.47 -21.35 10.19
CA LEU A 4 -1.82 -20.62 11.40
C LEU A 4 -1.62 -21.54 12.60
N ALA A 5 -0.94 -21.05 13.64
CA ALA A 5 -0.79 -21.80 14.88
C ALA A 5 -2.19 -22.12 15.45
N PRO A 6 -2.51 -23.38 15.77
CA PRO A 6 -3.82 -23.71 16.31
C PRO A 6 -3.93 -23.13 17.72
N GLY A 7 -4.85 -22.18 17.92
CA GLY A 7 -5.25 -21.72 19.24
C GLY A 7 -5.06 -20.25 19.56
N HIS A 8 -4.83 -19.35 18.59
CA HIS A 8 -4.92 -17.93 18.87
C HIS A 8 -6.37 -17.55 19.21
N VAL A 9 -6.64 -17.31 20.48
CA VAL A 9 -7.91 -16.75 20.95
C VAL A 9 -7.75 -15.24 20.80
N LEU A 10 -8.47 -14.64 19.85
CA LEU A 10 -8.50 -13.19 19.69
C LEU A 10 -8.96 -12.54 20.99
N ASP A 11 -8.26 -11.52 21.47
CA ASP A 11 -8.76 -10.63 22.49
C ASP A 11 -10.05 -9.96 21.97
N ARG A 12 -10.94 -9.53 22.89
CA ARG A 12 -12.27 -9.00 22.52
C ARG A 12 -12.20 -7.82 21.53
N ASP A 13 -11.10 -7.11 21.50
CA ASP A 13 -10.88 -5.93 20.67
C ASP A 13 -9.97 -6.20 19.46
N GLU A 14 -9.41 -7.41 19.32
CA GLU A 14 -8.60 -7.81 18.18
C GLU A 14 -9.46 -8.26 17.01
N GLN A 15 -9.08 -7.81 15.84
CA GLN A 15 -9.69 -8.23 14.57
C GLN A 15 -8.61 -8.64 13.58
N ALA A 16 -8.94 -9.53 12.67
CA ALA A 16 -8.08 -9.82 11.54
C ALA A 16 -7.99 -8.57 10.65
N VAL A 17 -6.78 -8.27 10.18
CA VAL A 17 -6.49 -7.15 9.29
C VAL A 17 -5.65 -7.65 8.13
N VAL A 18 -6.06 -7.32 6.92
CA VAL A 18 -5.27 -7.55 5.71
C VAL A 18 -4.63 -6.24 5.29
N MET A 19 -3.32 -6.26 5.06
CA MET A 19 -2.59 -5.13 4.48
C MET A 19 -2.02 -5.56 3.13
N LEU A 20 -2.23 -4.74 2.09
CA LEU A 20 -1.49 -4.83 0.84
C LEU A 20 -0.45 -3.72 0.80
N MET A 21 0.73 -4.05 0.36
CA MET A 21 1.90 -3.16 0.35
C MET A 21 2.57 -3.24 -1.00
N ASP A 22 3.06 -2.11 -1.50
CA ASP A 22 3.74 -2.00 -2.78
C ASP A 22 4.87 -0.96 -2.65
N LEU A 23 6.06 -1.30 -3.15
CA LEU A 23 7.21 -0.40 -3.16
C LEU A 23 7.03 0.65 -4.26
N ASP A 24 6.94 1.90 -3.87
CA ASP A 24 6.76 2.99 -4.83
C ASP A 24 7.97 3.12 -5.75
N ARG A 25 7.70 3.18 -7.06
CA ARG A 25 8.72 3.33 -8.11
C ARG A 25 9.78 2.23 -8.16
N PHE A 26 9.49 1.05 -7.63
CA PHE A 26 10.44 -0.07 -7.64
C PHE A 26 10.94 -0.42 -9.05
N LYS A 27 10.10 -0.21 -10.07
CA LYS A 27 10.52 -0.34 -11.46
C LYS A 27 11.73 0.54 -11.81
N GLU A 28 11.81 1.77 -11.27
CA GLU A 28 12.95 2.67 -11.51
C GLU A 28 14.27 2.09 -10.96
N VAL A 29 14.20 1.37 -9.83
CA VAL A 29 15.35 0.65 -9.26
C VAL A 29 15.81 -0.44 -10.24
N ASN A 30 14.90 -1.26 -10.74
CA ASN A 30 15.22 -2.30 -11.72
C ASN A 30 15.78 -1.72 -13.03
N ASP A 31 15.13 -0.68 -13.55
CA ASP A 31 15.53 -0.07 -14.83
C ASP A 31 16.90 0.64 -14.74
N THR A 32 17.27 1.14 -13.55
CA THR A 32 18.50 1.89 -13.34
C THR A 32 19.68 1.01 -12.90
N LEU A 33 19.42 0.09 -11.94
CA LEU A 33 20.47 -0.71 -11.28
C LEU A 33 20.44 -2.19 -11.70
N GLY A 34 19.42 -2.59 -12.48
CA GLY A 34 19.23 -3.95 -12.93
C GLY A 34 18.46 -4.82 -11.93
N HIS A 35 17.94 -5.95 -12.43
CA HIS A 35 17.07 -6.85 -11.66
C HIS A 35 17.77 -7.48 -10.43
N HIS A 36 19.11 -7.68 -10.49
CA HIS A 36 19.85 -8.19 -9.32
C HIS A 36 19.80 -7.21 -8.14
N ALA A 37 19.93 -5.91 -8.41
CA ALA A 37 19.78 -4.88 -7.38
C ALA A 37 18.36 -4.83 -6.82
N GLY A 38 17.36 -4.92 -7.70
CA GLY A 38 15.96 -5.02 -7.27
C GLY A 38 15.68 -6.25 -6.40
N ASP A 39 16.21 -7.41 -6.76
CA ASP A 39 16.08 -8.62 -5.95
C ASP A 39 16.75 -8.47 -4.57
N ALA A 40 17.92 -7.80 -4.50
CA ALA A 40 18.58 -7.50 -3.23
C ALA A 40 17.72 -6.58 -2.35
N VAL A 41 17.16 -5.50 -2.92
CA VAL A 41 16.22 -4.61 -2.22
C VAL A 41 15.02 -5.37 -1.70
N LEU A 42 14.38 -6.23 -2.52
CA LEU A 42 13.22 -7.00 -2.11
C LEU A 42 13.50 -8.00 -1.00
N ASN A 43 14.67 -8.65 -1.03
CA ASN A 43 15.07 -9.61 0.01
C ASN A 43 15.36 -8.90 1.34
N ASP A 44 16.11 -7.79 1.31
CA ASP A 44 16.38 -6.99 2.51
C ASP A 44 15.08 -6.39 3.07
N PHE A 45 14.23 -5.87 2.19
CA PHE A 45 12.91 -5.35 2.58
C PHE A 45 12.05 -6.42 3.26
N ALA A 46 11.93 -7.63 2.68
CA ALA A 46 11.20 -8.73 3.28
C ALA A 46 11.76 -9.11 4.68
N GLN A 47 13.08 -9.08 4.84
CA GLN A 47 13.73 -9.34 6.13
C GLN A 47 13.40 -8.25 7.16
N ARG A 48 13.46 -6.97 6.77
CA ARG A 48 13.12 -5.82 7.63
C ARG A 48 11.66 -5.91 8.07
N LEU A 49 10.75 -6.16 7.14
CA LEU A 49 9.33 -6.35 7.47
C LEU A 49 9.15 -7.50 8.48
N THR A 50 9.78 -8.64 8.23
CA THR A 50 9.68 -9.82 9.11
C THR A 50 10.13 -9.51 10.52
N ASN A 51 11.17 -8.69 10.70
CA ASN A 51 11.68 -8.30 12.02
C ASN A 51 10.70 -7.43 12.84
N LEU A 52 9.74 -6.79 12.18
CA LEU A 52 8.70 -5.96 12.83
C LEU A 52 7.45 -6.76 13.21
N LEU A 53 7.35 -7.99 12.72
CA LEU A 53 6.14 -8.80 12.84
C LEU A 53 6.18 -9.71 14.07
N GLY A 54 5.01 -10.00 14.57
CA GLY A 54 4.81 -10.95 15.67
C GLY A 54 4.63 -12.40 15.16
N PRO A 55 4.62 -13.37 16.08
CA PRO A 55 4.58 -14.80 15.73
C PRO A 55 3.28 -15.24 15.05
N ASN A 56 2.21 -14.47 15.17
CA ASN A 56 0.90 -14.74 14.56
C ASN A 56 0.66 -13.95 13.25
N ASP A 57 1.58 -13.07 12.89
CA ASP A 57 1.51 -12.33 11.65
C ASP A 57 1.99 -13.20 10.47
N VAL A 58 1.34 -13.11 9.34
CA VAL A 58 1.69 -13.85 8.13
C VAL A 58 2.01 -12.87 7.01
N LEU A 59 3.29 -12.81 6.65
CA LEU A 59 3.78 -12.03 5.52
C LEU A 59 3.91 -12.91 4.29
N ALA A 60 3.44 -12.45 3.14
CA ALA A 60 3.58 -13.10 1.85
C ALA A 60 3.99 -12.08 0.79
N ARG A 61 4.90 -12.46 -0.10
CA ARG A 61 5.14 -11.73 -1.35
C ARG A 61 4.20 -12.28 -2.42
N LEU A 62 3.38 -11.43 -3.02
CA LEU A 62 2.37 -11.82 -4.00
C LEU A 62 2.96 -11.89 -5.41
N ALA A 63 3.50 -10.80 -5.88
CA ALA A 63 4.14 -10.69 -7.20
C ALA A 63 5.01 -9.42 -7.25
N GLY A 64 6.15 -9.48 -7.96
CA GLY A 64 6.98 -8.28 -8.16
C GLY A 64 7.36 -7.61 -6.85
N ASP A 65 6.91 -6.39 -6.64
CA ASP A 65 7.12 -5.53 -5.47
C ASP A 65 5.92 -5.49 -4.50
N GLU A 66 4.93 -6.37 -4.74
CA GLU A 66 3.72 -6.45 -3.92
C GLU A 66 3.85 -7.48 -2.79
N PHE A 67 3.52 -7.05 -1.58
CA PHE A 67 3.45 -7.88 -0.38
C PHE A 67 2.06 -7.84 0.25
N ALA A 68 1.70 -8.92 0.92
CA ALA A 68 0.49 -8.99 1.74
C ALA A 68 0.85 -9.38 3.17
N LEU A 69 0.19 -8.77 4.13
CA LEU A 69 0.31 -9.09 5.54
C LEU A 69 -1.07 -9.39 6.11
N LEU A 70 -1.21 -10.54 6.74
CA LEU A 70 -2.34 -10.85 7.61
C LEU A 70 -1.87 -10.71 9.06
N THR A 71 -2.57 -9.90 9.83
CA THR A 71 -2.27 -9.64 11.23
C THR A 71 -3.55 -9.60 12.06
N PHE A 72 -3.43 -9.76 13.38
CA PHE A 72 -4.55 -9.74 14.32
C PHE A 72 -4.29 -8.66 15.36
N ARG A 73 -4.98 -7.51 15.23
CA ARG A 73 -4.72 -6.33 16.04
C ARG A 73 -6.00 -5.48 16.18
N ASN A 74 -6.06 -4.69 17.24
CA ASN A 74 -7.03 -3.59 17.30
C ASN A 74 -6.63 -2.45 16.36
N LEU A 75 -7.51 -1.48 16.18
CA LEU A 75 -7.31 -0.38 15.23
C LEU A 75 -6.08 0.47 15.56
N GLU A 76 -5.84 0.77 16.84
CA GLU A 76 -4.69 1.58 17.29
C GLU A 76 -3.36 0.86 16.98
N ALA A 77 -3.25 -0.41 17.35
CA ALA A 77 -2.06 -1.21 17.06
C ALA A 77 -1.86 -1.40 15.54
N THR A 78 -2.94 -1.44 14.76
CA THR A 78 -2.90 -1.47 13.29
C THR A 78 -2.29 -0.19 12.72
N HIS A 79 -2.72 0.98 13.19
CA HIS A 79 -2.13 2.27 12.80
C HIS A 79 -0.64 2.35 13.13
N LEU A 80 -0.26 1.93 14.35
CA LEU A 80 1.15 1.92 14.78
C LEU A 80 2.01 0.99 13.92
N LEU A 81 1.49 -0.20 13.58
CA LEU A 81 2.21 -1.13 12.72
C LEU A 81 2.37 -0.56 11.32
N ALA A 82 1.30 -0.07 10.71
CA ALA A 82 1.36 0.51 9.36
C ALA A 82 2.36 1.68 9.27
N ALA A 83 2.36 2.57 10.26
CA ALA A 83 3.32 3.67 10.33
C ALA A 83 4.77 3.16 10.43
N LYS A 84 5.04 2.16 11.30
CA LYS A 84 6.38 1.55 11.43
C LYS A 84 6.84 0.89 10.15
N LEU A 85 5.96 0.18 9.44
CA LEU A 85 6.29 -0.46 8.17
C LEU A 85 6.68 0.58 7.11
N VAL A 86 5.92 1.70 7.04
CA VAL A 86 6.24 2.82 6.13
C VAL A 86 7.58 3.46 6.47
N ASP A 87 7.86 3.68 7.77
CA ASP A 87 9.13 4.28 8.19
C ASP A 87 10.32 3.35 7.95
N GLU A 88 10.13 2.03 8.09
CA GLU A 88 11.18 1.04 7.79
C GLU A 88 11.51 1.01 6.29
N ALA A 89 10.52 1.15 5.41
CA ALA A 89 10.76 1.21 3.97
C ALA A 89 11.62 2.40 3.56
N ARG A 90 11.56 3.51 4.31
CA ARG A 90 12.36 4.73 4.05
C ARG A 90 13.83 4.61 4.46
N GLN A 91 14.18 3.58 5.23
CA GLN A 91 15.57 3.35 5.59
C GLN A 91 16.38 2.96 4.34
N PRO A 92 17.57 3.54 4.13
CA PRO A 92 18.38 3.23 2.97
C PRO A 92 18.71 1.74 2.85
N PHE A 93 18.75 1.25 1.62
CA PHE A 93 19.24 -0.07 1.26
C PHE A 93 20.65 0.09 0.71
N ASP A 94 21.60 -0.66 1.25
CA ASP A 94 22.97 -0.70 0.70
C ASP A 94 23.03 -1.76 -0.39
N ILE A 95 23.23 -1.30 -1.62
CA ILE A 95 23.39 -2.16 -2.79
C ILE A 95 24.78 -1.90 -3.38
N ASP A 96 25.73 -2.79 -3.09
CA ASP A 96 27.13 -2.68 -3.56
C ASP A 96 27.79 -1.32 -3.22
N GLY A 97 27.49 -0.77 -2.03
CA GLY A 97 27.99 0.51 -1.56
C GLY A 97 27.22 1.73 -2.07
N LEU A 98 26.09 1.53 -2.77
CA LEU A 98 25.14 2.57 -3.17
C LEU A 98 23.96 2.57 -2.23
N GLU A 99 23.67 3.69 -1.58
CA GLU A 99 22.44 3.88 -0.80
C GLU A 99 21.23 4.13 -1.70
N VAL A 100 20.29 3.20 -1.69
CA VAL A 100 19.02 3.28 -2.42
C VAL A 100 17.89 3.52 -1.42
N VAL A 101 17.11 4.58 -1.63
CA VAL A 101 15.91 4.86 -0.82
C VAL A 101 14.67 4.59 -1.64
N VAL A 102 13.79 3.77 -1.10
CA VAL A 102 12.46 3.53 -1.67
C VAL A 102 11.40 3.94 -0.66
N THR A 103 10.19 4.21 -1.13
CA THR A 103 9.02 4.41 -0.28
C THR A 103 8.03 3.28 -0.50
N MET A 104 7.03 3.21 0.34
CA MET A 104 6.01 2.18 0.28
C MET A 104 4.63 2.79 0.47
N SER A 105 3.66 2.23 -0.22
CA SER A 105 2.25 2.52 -0.03
C SER A 105 1.53 1.30 0.52
N ILE A 106 0.76 1.48 1.59
CA ILE A 106 0.02 0.41 2.27
C ILE A 106 -1.48 0.69 2.22
N GLY A 107 -2.24 -0.30 1.81
CA GLY A 107 -3.69 -0.34 1.98
C GLY A 107 -4.08 -1.32 3.08
N VAL A 108 -4.88 -0.87 4.02
CA VAL A 108 -5.30 -1.61 5.20
C VAL A 108 -6.79 -1.94 5.13
N ALA A 109 -7.15 -3.21 5.19
CA ALA A 109 -8.53 -3.68 5.23
C ALA A 109 -8.81 -4.47 6.52
N PRO A 110 -9.45 -3.86 7.54
CA PRO A 110 -9.90 -4.58 8.71
C PRO A 110 -11.05 -5.55 8.36
N VAL A 111 -11.01 -6.76 8.90
CA VAL A 111 -12.12 -7.70 8.77
C VAL A 111 -13.27 -7.24 9.64
N SER A 112 -14.30 -6.67 9.05
CA SER A 112 -15.56 -6.37 9.74
C SER A 112 -16.51 -7.55 9.66
N GLY A 113 -17.39 -7.74 10.65
CA GLY A 113 -18.29 -8.89 10.78
C GLY A 113 -19.22 -9.22 9.60
N VAL A 114 -19.15 -8.45 8.51
CA VAL A 114 -19.93 -8.63 7.27
C VAL A 114 -19.08 -9.20 6.13
N VAL A 115 -17.75 -9.16 6.23
CA VAL A 115 -16.85 -9.60 5.16
C VAL A 115 -16.32 -10.99 5.47
N HIS A 116 -16.79 -11.99 4.70
CA HIS A 116 -16.42 -13.39 4.86
C HIS A 116 -15.58 -13.93 3.68
N ASP A 117 -15.20 -13.06 2.72
CA ASP A 117 -14.53 -13.45 1.50
C ASP A 117 -13.19 -12.74 1.34
N ALA A 118 -12.13 -13.55 1.19
CA ALA A 118 -10.76 -13.06 1.04
C ALA A 118 -10.58 -12.13 -0.17
N SER A 119 -11.29 -12.39 -1.27
CA SER A 119 -11.22 -11.56 -2.48
C SER A 119 -11.75 -10.15 -2.22
N THR A 120 -12.80 -10.03 -1.44
CA THR A 120 -13.35 -8.73 -1.02
C THR A 120 -12.37 -7.96 -0.14
N LEU A 121 -11.70 -8.63 0.81
CA LEU A 121 -10.68 -7.99 1.67
C LEU A 121 -9.47 -7.51 0.87
N LEU A 122 -8.97 -8.35 -0.04
CA LEU A 122 -7.87 -7.97 -0.92
C LEU A 122 -8.25 -6.78 -1.80
N ARG A 123 -9.46 -6.77 -2.38
CA ARG A 123 -9.98 -5.62 -3.14
C ARG A 123 -10.07 -4.36 -2.29
N GLN A 124 -10.53 -4.47 -1.05
CA GLN A 124 -10.61 -3.33 -0.13
C GLN A 124 -9.22 -2.79 0.21
N ALA A 125 -8.27 -3.67 0.49
CA ALA A 125 -6.88 -3.29 0.74
C ALA A 125 -6.25 -2.64 -0.50
N ASP A 126 -6.50 -3.15 -1.71
CA ASP A 126 -6.02 -2.57 -2.97
C ASP A 126 -6.55 -1.14 -3.19
N ILE A 127 -7.85 -0.90 -2.98
CA ILE A 127 -8.45 0.44 -3.06
C ILE A 127 -7.78 1.41 -2.08
N ALA A 128 -7.53 0.96 -0.86
CA ALA A 128 -6.88 1.77 0.16
C ALA A 128 -5.40 2.04 -0.22
N MET A 129 -4.66 1.04 -0.70
CA MET A 129 -3.27 1.17 -1.17
C MET A 129 -3.16 2.15 -2.35
N TYR A 130 -4.06 2.03 -3.32
CA TYR A 130 -4.13 3.00 -4.43
C TYR A 130 -4.39 4.43 -3.94
N THR A 131 -5.23 4.58 -2.91
CA THR A 131 -5.48 5.88 -2.29
C THR A 131 -4.25 6.42 -1.58
N ALA A 132 -3.52 5.56 -0.85
CA ALA A 132 -2.26 5.91 -0.20
C ALA A 132 -1.22 6.40 -1.22
N LYS A 133 -1.04 5.69 -2.34
CA LYS A 133 -0.16 6.10 -3.45
C LYS A 133 -0.49 7.49 -3.98
N ASN A 134 -1.77 7.73 -4.27
CA ASN A 134 -2.20 9.01 -4.84
C ASN A 134 -2.08 10.20 -3.87
N ARG A 135 -2.19 9.96 -2.57
CA ARG A 135 -2.08 10.99 -1.53
C ARG A 135 -0.68 11.14 -0.99
N HIS A 136 0.22 10.22 -1.32
CA HIS A 136 1.55 10.10 -0.71
C HIS A 136 1.48 10.05 0.81
N SER A 137 0.44 9.39 1.36
CA SER A 137 0.19 9.31 2.80
C SER A 137 0.97 8.18 3.49
N GLY A 138 1.61 7.30 2.73
CA GLY A 138 2.27 6.09 3.20
C GLY A 138 1.29 4.95 3.45
N TYR A 139 0.19 5.18 4.16
CA TYR A 139 -0.86 4.18 4.31
C TYR A 139 -2.26 4.81 4.37
N GLU A 140 -3.27 4.01 4.03
CA GLU A 140 -4.69 4.35 4.17
C GLU A 140 -5.47 3.14 4.68
N ILE A 141 -6.46 3.38 5.54
CA ILE A 141 -7.39 2.34 5.98
C ILE A 141 -8.64 2.42 5.11
N TYR A 142 -9.06 1.26 4.61
CA TYR A 142 -10.27 1.17 3.80
C TYR A 142 -11.49 1.71 4.55
N SER A 143 -12.25 2.53 3.86
CA SER A 143 -13.58 2.98 4.26
C SER A 143 -14.49 3.04 3.03
N GLN A 144 -15.80 2.97 3.24
CA GLN A 144 -16.76 3.10 2.14
C GLN A 144 -16.65 4.44 1.40
N ASP A 145 -16.18 5.48 2.06
CA ASP A 145 -15.98 6.80 1.44
C ASP A 145 -14.82 6.78 0.44
N ILE A 146 -13.78 5.99 0.71
CA ILE A 146 -12.65 5.79 -0.22
C ILE A 146 -13.12 4.99 -1.43
N ASP A 147 -13.89 3.93 -1.22
CA ASP A 147 -14.41 3.07 -2.29
C ASP A 147 -15.29 3.87 -3.28
N ARG A 148 -16.18 4.71 -2.79
CA ARG A 148 -17.06 5.55 -3.62
C ARG A 148 -16.31 6.57 -4.50
N ARG A 149 -15.15 7.03 -4.08
CA ARG A 149 -14.34 8.01 -4.83
C ARG A 149 -13.55 7.37 -5.97
N THR A 150 -13.21 6.09 -5.86
CA THR A 150 -12.39 5.38 -6.85
C THR A 150 -13.09 5.20 -8.20
N PRO A 151 -14.35 4.71 -8.28
CA PRO A 151 -15.11 4.63 -9.53
C PRO A 151 -15.38 6.01 -10.16
N ALA A 152 -15.71 7.03 -9.35
CA ALA A 152 -15.94 8.38 -9.83
C ALA A 152 -14.69 8.99 -10.51
N ARG A 153 -13.49 8.66 -10.02
CA ARG A 153 -12.23 9.10 -10.62
C ARG A 153 -11.91 8.37 -11.93
N LEU A 154 -12.22 7.08 -12.02
CA LEU A 154 -12.06 6.33 -13.27
C LEU A 154 -13.05 6.82 -14.34
N SER A 155 -14.31 7.10 -13.97
CA SER A 155 -15.28 7.74 -14.84
C SER A 155 -14.79 9.10 -15.32
N MET A 156 -14.26 9.95 -14.42
CA MET A 156 -13.71 11.24 -14.76
C MET A 156 -12.55 11.19 -15.76
N LEU A 157 -11.67 10.16 -15.69
CA LEU A 157 -10.61 9.97 -16.68
C LEU A 157 -11.17 9.56 -18.04
N GLY A 158 -12.21 8.73 -18.07
CA GLY A 158 -12.95 8.39 -19.30
C GLY A 158 -13.63 9.61 -19.90
N ASP A 159 -14.29 10.40 -19.06
CA ASP A 159 -14.98 11.62 -19.48
C ASP A 159 -13.99 12.68 -20.02
N LEU A 160 -12.82 12.83 -19.36
CA LEU A 160 -11.75 13.72 -19.83
C LEU A 160 -11.20 13.27 -21.19
N ARG A 161 -11.00 11.95 -21.39
CA ARG A 161 -10.55 11.42 -22.67
C ARG A 161 -11.57 11.71 -23.77
N ASN A 162 -12.85 11.45 -23.51
CA ASN A 162 -13.93 11.72 -24.44
C ASN A 162 -14.03 13.24 -24.78
N ALA A 163 -13.90 14.11 -23.76
CA ALA A 163 -13.90 15.55 -23.96
C ALA A 163 -12.70 16.04 -24.78
N LEU A 164 -11.52 15.40 -24.62
CA LEU A 164 -10.35 15.67 -25.46
C LEU A 164 -10.58 15.25 -26.91
N GLU A 165 -11.14 14.06 -27.15
CA GLU A 165 -11.44 13.56 -28.49
C GLU A 165 -12.52 14.38 -29.19
N GLN A 166 -13.47 14.95 -28.44
CA GLN A 166 -14.55 15.79 -28.95
C GLN A 166 -14.21 17.30 -29.01
N LEU A 167 -12.99 17.69 -28.56
CA LEU A 167 -12.56 19.08 -28.44
C LEU A 167 -13.49 19.93 -27.55
N ASP A 168 -14.17 19.31 -26.61
CA ASP A 168 -15.10 19.94 -25.66
C ASP A 168 -14.40 20.27 -24.32
N LEU A 169 -13.25 20.96 -24.39
CA LEU A 169 -12.50 21.44 -23.26
C LEU A 169 -12.43 22.96 -23.23
N GLN A 170 -12.75 23.54 -22.08
CA GLN A 170 -12.56 24.98 -21.83
C GLN A 170 -11.35 25.17 -20.94
N VAL A 171 -10.44 26.04 -21.37
CA VAL A 171 -9.25 26.40 -20.61
C VAL A 171 -9.53 27.66 -19.80
N PHE A 172 -9.40 27.57 -18.47
CA PHE A 172 -9.46 28.70 -17.56
C PHE A 172 -8.05 29.03 -17.07
N LEU A 173 -7.66 30.32 -17.21
CA LEU A 173 -6.38 30.82 -16.72
C LEU A 173 -6.59 31.54 -15.39
N GLN A 174 -5.82 31.15 -14.37
CA GLN A 174 -5.77 31.83 -13.09
C GLN A 174 -4.43 32.58 -12.97
N PRO A 175 -4.43 33.93 -12.85
CA PRO A 175 -3.19 34.67 -12.67
C PRO A 175 -2.58 34.36 -11.31
N LYS A 176 -1.25 34.14 -11.28
CA LYS A 176 -0.45 34.10 -10.04
C LYS A 176 0.22 35.48 -9.91
N LEU A 177 -0.04 36.16 -8.81
CA LEU A 177 0.69 37.36 -8.41
C LEU A 177 1.87 36.91 -7.53
N ASP A 178 3.07 37.33 -7.92
CA ASP A 178 4.24 37.24 -7.04
C ASP A 178 4.19 38.47 -6.11
N LEU A 179 4.01 38.21 -4.82
CA LEU A 179 4.04 39.26 -3.79
C LEU A 179 5.47 39.31 -3.26
N ALA A 180 6.37 39.95 -4.02
CA ALA A 180 7.73 40.26 -3.58
C ALA A 180 7.76 41.32 -2.48
#